data_c22d4724d5638e4340aaf42b791a97ef
#
_entry.id   c22d4724d5638e4340aaf42b791a97ef
#
_cell.length_a   1.000
_cell.length_b   1.000
_cell.length_c   1.000
_cell.angle_alpha   90.00
_cell.angle_beta   90.00
_cell.angle_gamma   90.00
#
_symmetry.space_group_name_H-M   'P 1'
#
loop_
_entity.id
_entity.type
_entity.pdbx_description
1 polymer ?
#
loop_
_entity_poly.entity_id
_entity_poly.type
_entity_poly.pdbx_seq_one_letter_code
_entity_poly.pdbx_strand_id
1 'polypeptide(L)'
;HLIKDEGDAFTFTTAGISFLQTITRDSRNHPEFPSMGSRFSWSSTYSGGILGGDEDYHKHELDFDFYSPVYKKIVLRHNMKMGVLKQLPSSESERSVIPPNAKFFMGGSGIPYGEMLRGYDDNSVGPMGVYSPLGGNIILKYTLELRFPLSENPTVYALMFGEVGNVWNNFDNVDPFQLKRSTGIGVRMFMPMLGMIGFDMGYGFDDTIIDGDMKPQGWNYHILFGMPF
;
A
#
# COMPACT_ATOMS: atom_id res chain seq x y z
N HIS A 1 -17.80 23.87 4.89
CA HIS A 1 -17.75 25.10 5.71
C HIS A 1 -16.30 25.47 5.95
N LEU A 2 -15.89 26.67 5.53
CA LEU A 2 -14.61 27.27 5.89
C LEU A 2 -14.80 27.92 7.27
N ILE A 3 -14.13 27.38 8.26
CA ILE A 3 -14.08 27.99 9.60
C ILE A 3 -12.73 28.69 9.69
N LYS A 4 -12.73 30.00 9.86
CA LYS A 4 -11.52 30.80 10.13
C LYS A 4 -11.25 30.70 11.63
N ASP A 5 -10.13 30.07 12.00
CA ASP A 5 -9.65 30.04 13.37
C ASP A 5 -8.69 31.21 13.61
N GLU A 6 -8.54 31.70 14.85
CA GLU A 6 -7.79 32.91 15.21
C GLU A 6 -6.28 32.89 14.89
N GLY A 7 -5.80 31.93 14.06
CA GLY A 7 -4.40 31.78 13.70
C GLY A 7 -4.14 31.65 12.21
N ASP A 8 -4.97 32.19 11.31
CA ASP A 8 -4.83 32.06 9.85
C ASP A 8 -4.84 30.62 9.29
N ALA A 9 -5.19 29.63 10.09
CA ALA A 9 -5.43 28.27 9.63
C ALA A 9 -6.88 28.10 9.16
N PHE A 10 -7.06 27.50 7.99
CA PHE A 10 -8.38 27.14 7.48
C PHE A 10 -8.61 25.65 7.73
N THR A 11 -9.64 25.31 8.48
CA THR A 11 -10.08 23.93 8.70
C THR A 11 -11.22 23.61 7.74
N PHE A 12 -11.07 22.54 6.97
CA PHE A 12 -12.13 21.99 6.15
C PHE A 12 -12.76 20.82 6.88
N THR A 13 -14.06 20.85 7.04
CA THR A 13 -14.82 19.70 7.52
C THR A 13 -15.67 19.19 6.36
N THR A 14 -15.47 17.95 5.98
CA THR A 14 -16.30 17.24 4.98
C THR A 14 -17.12 16.17 5.67
N ALA A 15 -18.32 15.92 5.16
CA ALA A 15 -19.15 14.80 5.58
C ALA A 15 -19.33 13.89 4.38
N GLY A 16 -19.00 12.60 4.54
CA GLY A 16 -19.15 11.60 3.48
C GLY A 16 -19.99 10.42 3.94
N ILE A 17 -20.81 9.89 3.04
CA ILE A 17 -21.47 8.60 3.20
C ILE A 17 -20.88 7.68 2.15
N SER A 18 -20.30 6.56 2.58
CA SER A 18 -19.66 5.62 1.69
C SER A 18 -20.21 4.21 1.85
N PHE A 19 -20.22 3.48 0.74
CA PHE A 19 -20.52 2.06 0.67
C PHE A 19 -19.23 1.31 0.30
N LEU A 20 -18.79 0.39 1.14
CA LEU A 20 -17.65 -0.48 0.90
C LEU A 20 -18.12 -1.92 0.67
N GLN A 21 -17.72 -2.50 -0.45
CA GLN A 21 -17.88 -3.91 -0.75
C GLN A 21 -16.51 -4.56 -0.89
N THR A 22 -16.32 -5.71 -0.23
CA THR A 22 -15.10 -6.51 -0.37
C THR A 22 -15.47 -7.95 -0.73
N ILE A 23 -14.84 -8.47 -1.77
CA ILE A 23 -14.95 -9.86 -2.20
C ILE A 23 -13.58 -10.50 -2.03
N THR A 24 -13.51 -11.55 -1.22
CA THR A 24 -12.26 -12.27 -0.97
C THR A 24 -12.44 -13.76 -1.28
N ARG A 25 -11.48 -14.32 -2.01
CA ARG A 25 -11.31 -15.77 -2.16
C ARG A 25 -9.95 -16.15 -1.61
N ASP A 26 -9.93 -17.08 -0.66
CA ASP A 26 -8.71 -17.58 -0.04
C ASP A 26 -8.66 -19.11 -0.15
N SER A 27 -7.61 -19.61 -0.79
CA SER A 27 -7.31 -21.03 -0.96
C SER A 27 -5.93 -21.41 -0.40
N ARG A 28 -5.35 -20.55 0.43
CA ARG A 28 -4.06 -20.82 1.07
C ARG A 28 -4.19 -22.01 2.04
N ASN A 29 -3.15 -22.84 2.07
CA ASN A 29 -3.12 -24.03 2.90
C ASN A 29 -2.82 -23.76 4.38
N HIS A 30 -2.23 -22.61 4.72
CA HIS A 30 -1.89 -22.24 6.09
C HIS A 30 -1.96 -20.71 6.26
N PRO A 31 -2.51 -20.18 7.38
CA PRO A 31 -2.65 -18.73 7.56
C PRO A 31 -1.33 -18.01 7.84
N GLU A 32 -0.43 -18.59 8.63
CA GLU A 32 0.81 -17.90 9.07
C GLU A 32 1.94 -18.07 8.07
N PHE A 33 2.11 -19.28 7.52
CA PHE A 33 3.12 -19.59 6.52
C PHE A 33 2.49 -20.38 5.37
N PRO A 34 1.79 -19.70 4.44
CA PRO A 34 1.26 -20.35 3.25
C PRO A 34 2.39 -20.91 2.38
N SER A 35 2.32 -22.19 2.05
CA SER A 35 3.27 -22.82 1.14
C SER A 35 2.70 -23.07 -0.25
N MET A 36 1.37 -23.05 -0.39
CA MET A 36 0.67 -23.18 -1.66
C MET A 36 -0.71 -22.51 -1.59
N GLY A 37 -1.26 -22.23 -2.76
CA GLY A 37 -2.57 -21.62 -2.91
C GLY A 37 -2.50 -20.15 -3.24
N SER A 38 -3.65 -19.50 -3.23
CA SER A 38 -3.76 -18.08 -3.57
C SER A 38 -4.81 -17.40 -2.72
N ARG A 39 -4.64 -16.09 -2.57
CA ARG A 39 -5.65 -15.20 -2.03
C ARG A 39 -5.90 -14.07 -3.02
N PHE A 40 -7.14 -13.83 -3.32
CA PHE A 40 -7.61 -12.72 -4.13
C PHE A 40 -8.55 -11.86 -3.28
N SER A 41 -8.37 -10.57 -3.30
CA SER A 41 -9.27 -9.62 -2.66
C SER A 41 -9.55 -8.46 -3.59
N TRP A 42 -10.83 -8.14 -3.76
CA TRP A 42 -11.28 -6.96 -4.48
C TRP A 42 -12.14 -6.12 -3.55
N SER A 43 -11.69 -4.91 -3.28
CA SER A 43 -12.44 -3.90 -2.51
C SER A 43 -12.92 -2.79 -3.43
N SER A 44 -14.15 -2.38 -3.23
CA SER A 44 -14.81 -1.33 -4.01
C SER A 44 -15.52 -0.37 -3.06
N THR A 45 -15.05 0.87 -3.03
CA THR A 45 -15.63 1.95 -2.22
C THR A 45 -16.31 2.96 -3.13
N TYR A 46 -17.55 3.29 -2.82
CA TYR A 46 -18.31 4.37 -3.45
C TYR A 46 -18.69 5.38 -2.36
N SER A 47 -18.29 6.63 -2.52
CA SER A 47 -18.60 7.71 -1.60
C SER A 47 -19.36 8.82 -2.34
N GLY A 48 -20.39 9.35 -1.73
CA GLY A 48 -21.17 10.45 -2.28
C GLY A 48 -22.08 10.09 -3.44
N GLY A 49 -22.26 11.00 -4.40
CA GLY A 49 -23.22 10.86 -5.49
C GLY A 49 -24.65 10.72 -4.98
N ILE A 50 -25.31 9.62 -5.29
CA ILE A 50 -26.68 9.32 -4.82
C ILE A 50 -26.77 9.09 -3.31
N LEU A 51 -25.65 8.82 -2.63
CA LEU A 51 -25.59 8.64 -1.17
C LEU A 51 -25.56 9.99 -0.44
N GLY A 52 -25.23 11.08 -1.13
CA GLY A 52 -25.06 12.40 -0.56
C GLY A 52 -23.73 12.59 0.19
N GLY A 53 -23.49 13.84 0.60
CA GLY A 53 -22.26 14.25 1.25
C GLY A 53 -21.41 15.18 0.38
N ASP A 54 -20.22 15.55 0.90
CA ASP A 54 -19.28 16.45 0.22
C ASP A 54 -18.17 15.70 -0.50
N GLU A 55 -18.10 14.37 -0.34
CA GLU A 55 -17.07 13.50 -0.89
C GLU A 55 -17.65 12.65 -2.02
N ASP A 56 -17.20 12.88 -3.24
CA ASP A 56 -17.71 12.19 -4.43
C ASP A 56 -16.60 11.44 -5.14
N TYR A 57 -16.43 10.15 -4.83
CA TYR A 57 -15.44 9.31 -5.49
C TYR A 57 -15.83 7.83 -5.50
N HIS A 58 -15.20 7.09 -6.38
CA HIS A 58 -15.13 5.63 -6.31
C HIS A 58 -13.67 5.16 -6.28
N LYS A 59 -13.40 4.16 -5.45
CA LYS A 59 -12.08 3.55 -5.27
C LYS A 59 -12.18 2.05 -5.44
N HIS A 60 -11.32 1.50 -6.26
CA HIS A 60 -11.21 0.06 -6.46
C HIS A 60 -9.80 -0.39 -6.15
N GLU A 61 -9.67 -1.47 -5.36
CA GLU A 61 -8.39 -2.06 -4.98
C GLU A 61 -8.44 -3.56 -5.25
N LEU A 62 -7.42 -4.06 -5.91
CA LEU A 62 -7.21 -5.47 -6.18
C LEU A 62 -5.91 -5.90 -5.49
N ASP A 63 -5.98 -6.96 -4.72
CA ASP A 63 -4.83 -7.58 -4.06
C ASP A 63 -4.83 -9.08 -4.38
N PHE A 64 -3.74 -9.56 -4.92
CA PHE A 64 -3.57 -10.94 -5.33
C PHE A 64 -2.28 -11.51 -4.80
N ASP A 65 -2.39 -12.54 -3.97
CA ASP A 65 -1.27 -13.34 -3.49
C ASP A 65 -1.30 -14.73 -4.10
N PHE A 66 -0.15 -15.21 -4.53
CA PHE A 66 0.04 -16.57 -5.00
C PHE A 66 1.28 -17.19 -4.38
N TYR A 67 1.13 -18.42 -3.86
CA TYR A 67 2.19 -19.15 -3.18
C TYR A 67 2.46 -20.46 -3.91
N SER A 68 3.74 -20.71 -4.21
CA SER A 68 4.19 -21.94 -4.84
C SER A 68 5.43 -22.52 -4.16
N PRO A 69 5.46 -23.82 -3.84
CA PRO A 69 6.66 -24.46 -3.36
C PRO A 69 7.69 -24.53 -4.49
N VAL A 70 8.93 -24.11 -4.21
CA VAL A 70 10.02 -24.15 -5.19
C VAL A 70 10.91 -25.37 -4.95
N TYR A 71 11.35 -25.56 -3.72
CA TYR A 71 12.21 -26.67 -3.33
C TYR A 71 12.04 -27.00 -1.87
N LYS A 72 11.72 -28.26 -1.55
CA LYS A 72 11.43 -28.71 -0.17
C LYS A 72 10.40 -27.80 0.50
N LYS A 73 10.82 -27.09 1.59
CA LYS A 73 9.98 -26.14 2.33
C LYS A 73 10.15 -24.69 1.89
N ILE A 74 10.94 -24.42 0.84
CA ILE A 74 11.15 -23.06 0.32
C ILE A 74 9.95 -22.68 -0.54
N VAL A 75 9.39 -21.51 -0.28
CA VAL A 75 8.17 -21.02 -0.91
C VAL A 75 8.44 -19.72 -1.65
N LEU A 76 7.95 -19.63 -2.88
CA LEU A 76 7.92 -18.40 -3.64
C LEU A 76 6.53 -17.78 -3.49
N ARG A 77 6.47 -16.54 -3.02
CA ARG A 77 5.27 -15.71 -2.97
C ARG A 77 5.34 -14.65 -4.05
N HIS A 78 4.27 -14.54 -4.81
CA HIS A 78 3.98 -13.41 -5.70
C HIS A 78 2.84 -12.62 -5.09
N ASN A 79 3.00 -11.32 -4.95
CA ASN A 79 1.90 -10.43 -4.61
C ASN A 79 1.81 -9.32 -5.65
N MET A 80 0.61 -9.02 -6.07
CA MET A 80 0.31 -7.92 -6.98
C MET A 80 -0.82 -7.10 -6.38
N LYS A 81 -0.60 -5.80 -6.23
CA LYS A 81 -1.61 -4.86 -5.79
C LYS A 81 -1.81 -3.77 -6.83
N MET A 82 -3.06 -3.52 -7.15
CA MET A 82 -3.48 -2.46 -8.06
C MET A 82 -4.64 -1.68 -7.43
N GLY A 83 -4.67 -0.39 -7.64
CA GLY A 83 -5.77 0.44 -7.17
C GLY A 83 -6.01 1.63 -8.06
N VAL A 84 -7.27 2.01 -8.14
CA VAL A 84 -7.75 3.15 -8.91
C VAL A 84 -8.75 3.92 -8.07
N LEU A 85 -8.55 5.23 -8.03
CA LEU A 85 -9.42 6.20 -7.38
C LEU A 85 -9.85 7.23 -8.44
N LYS A 86 -11.13 7.45 -8.58
CA LYS A 86 -11.66 8.43 -9.54
C LYS A 86 -12.80 9.20 -8.91
N GLN A 87 -12.83 10.50 -9.19
CA GLN A 87 -13.93 11.37 -8.79
C GLN A 87 -15.19 11.01 -9.57
N LEU A 88 -16.34 10.97 -8.88
CA LEU A 88 -17.63 10.85 -9.51
C LEU A 88 -18.04 12.21 -10.10
N PRO A 89 -18.71 12.24 -11.26
CA PRO A 89 -19.29 13.47 -11.75
C PRO A 89 -20.38 13.90 -10.77
N SER A 90 -20.15 15.01 -10.08
CA SER A 90 -21.15 15.62 -9.20
C SER A 90 -22.18 16.38 -10.01
N SER A 91 -23.45 16.12 -9.76
CA SER A 91 -24.54 16.81 -10.43
C SER A 91 -24.90 18.18 -9.84
N GLU A 92 -24.43 18.52 -8.65
CA GLU A 92 -24.95 19.70 -7.93
C GLU A 92 -23.95 20.52 -7.10
N SER A 93 -22.69 20.15 -6.94
CA SER A 93 -21.83 20.95 -6.06
C SER A 93 -20.47 21.30 -6.64
N GLU A 94 -20.16 22.59 -6.62
CA GLU A 94 -18.81 23.13 -6.74
C GLU A 94 -17.85 22.61 -5.61
N ARG A 95 -18.29 21.67 -4.76
CA ARG A 95 -17.64 21.20 -3.55
C ARG A 95 -17.25 19.71 -3.56
N SER A 96 -17.34 19.03 -4.68
CA SER A 96 -16.92 17.64 -4.78
C SER A 96 -15.42 17.49 -4.53
N VAL A 97 -15.04 16.83 -3.45
CA VAL A 97 -13.64 16.68 -3.02
C VAL A 97 -13.30 15.21 -2.82
N ILE A 98 -12.13 14.81 -3.30
CA ILE A 98 -11.50 13.55 -2.88
C ILE A 98 -10.70 13.83 -1.61
N PRO A 99 -11.07 13.25 -0.46
CA PRO A 99 -10.33 13.48 0.78
C PRO A 99 -8.90 12.89 0.68
N PRO A 100 -7.90 13.55 1.28
CA PRO A 100 -6.51 13.08 1.22
C PRO A 100 -6.30 11.64 1.69
N ASN A 101 -7.08 11.18 2.68
CA ASN A 101 -7.01 9.82 3.22
C ASN A 101 -7.57 8.75 2.27
N ALA A 102 -8.33 9.12 1.23
CA ALA A 102 -8.76 8.18 0.20
C ALA A 102 -7.67 7.88 -0.83
N LYS A 103 -6.68 8.78 -0.99
CA LYS A 103 -5.60 8.64 -1.95
C LYS A 103 -4.65 7.49 -1.60
N PHE A 104 -3.94 7.02 -2.62
CA PHE A 104 -2.89 6.02 -2.43
C PHE A 104 -1.56 6.71 -2.09
N PHE A 105 -0.87 6.11 -1.13
CA PHE A 105 0.49 6.46 -0.73
C PHE A 105 1.35 5.20 -0.80
N MET A 106 2.66 5.35 -1.03
CA MET A 106 3.58 4.22 -1.11
C MET A 106 4.96 4.60 -0.58
N GLY A 107 5.61 3.65 0.06
CA GLY A 107 6.97 3.76 0.59
C GLY A 107 7.09 3.23 2.01
N GLY A 108 8.29 2.90 2.41
CA GLY A 108 8.64 2.50 3.76
C GLY A 108 7.94 1.24 4.25
N SER A 109 7.52 1.29 5.49
CA SER A 109 6.73 0.25 6.14
C SER A 109 5.23 0.30 5.83
N GLY A 110 4.77 1.36 5.17
CA GLY A 110 3.35 1.63 4.93
C GLY A 110 2.58 2.15 6.16
N ILE A 111 3.27 2.47 7.25
CA ILE A 111 2.68 2.97 8.49
C ILE A 111 2.82 4.51 8.54
N PRO A 112 1.80 5.24 9.02
CA PRO A 112 0.50 4.80 9.54
C PRO A 112 -0.54 4.53 8.46
N TYR A 113 -0.31 4.96 7.24
CA TYR A 113 -1.16 4.73 6.07
C TYR A 113 -0.30 4.67 4.80
N GLY A 114 -0.70 3.87 3.86
CA GLY A 114 0.01 3.70 2.60
C GLY A 114 0.34 2.24 2.31
N GLU A 115 0.87 2.03 1.13
CA GLU A 115 1.35 0.72 0.69
C GLU A 115 2.85 0.61 0.97
N MET A 116 3.24 -0.48 1.60
CA MET A 116 4.65 -0.75 1.88
C MET A 116 5.45 -0.88 0.58
N LEU A 117 6.60 -0.20 0.50
CA LEU A 117 7.65 -0.45 -0.48
C LEU A 117 8.99 -0.38 0.26
N ARG A 118 9.52 -1.54 0.59
CA ARG A 118 10.72 -1.68 1.42
C ARG A 118 11.95 -1.11 0.70
N GLY A 119 12.86 -0.50 1.45
CA GLY A 119 14.03 0.19 0.87
C GLY A 119 13.78 1.64 0.48
N TYR A 120 12.61 2.18 0.82
CA TYR A 120 12.23 3.58 0.64
C TYR A 120 11.76 4.19 1.95
N ASP A 121 11.85 5.50 2.08
CA ASP A 121 11.25 6.24 3.18
C ASP A 121 9.72 6.18 3.11
N ASP A 122 9.04 6.35 4.25
CA ASP A 122 7.59 6.28 4.33
C ASP A 122 6.94 7.33 3.39
N ASN A 123 6.01 6.86 2.57
CA ASN A 123 5.25 7.66 1.60
C ASN A 123 6.09 8.48 0.60
N SER A 124 7.35 8.11 0.37
CA SER A 124 8.27 8.83 -0.51
C SER A 124 8.11 8.51 -1.99
N VAL A 125 7.26 7.54 -2.34
CA VAL A 125 7.06 7.10 -3.72
C VAL A 125 5.73 7.59 -4.25
N GLY A 126 5.79 8.32 -5.36
CA GLY A 126 4.62 8.90 -6.03
C GLY A 126 4.61 10.41 -6.05
N PRO A 127 3.43 11.02 -6.22
CA PRO A 127 3.29 12.47 -6.30
C PRO A 127 3.68 13.15 -4.98
N MET A 128 4.64 14.08 -5.08
CA MET A 128 5.14 14.85 -3.94
C MET A 128 4.77 16.33 -4.09
N GLY A 129 4.41 16.97 -2.98
CA GLY A 129 4.34 18.41 -2.83
C GLY A 129 5.70 18.97 -2.39
N VAL A 130 5.72 20.27 -2.05
CA VAL A 130 6.96 20.94 -1.63
C VAL A 130 7.47 20.38 -0.30
N TYR A 131 6.57 20.02 0.63
CA TYR A 131 6.94 19.59 1.98
C TYR A 131 6.28 18.27 2.43
N SER A 132 5.38 17.71 1.63
CA SER A 132 4.64 16.50 2.01
C SER A 132 4.19 15.68 0.81
N PRO A 133 4.00 14.35 1.00
CA PRO A 133 3.38 13.51 -0.01
C PRO A 133 1.96 13.99 -0.31
N LEU A 134 1.61 14.05 -1.60
CA LEU A 134 0.25 14.40 -2.05
C LEU A 134 -0.64 13.17 -2.19
N GLY A 135 -0.04 11.98 -2.25
CA GLY A 135 -0.72 10.77 -2.66
C GLY A 135 -1.19 10.81 -4.12
N GLY A 136 -1.64 9.67 -4.62
CA GLY A 136 -2.11 9.57 -6.00
C GLY A 136 -3.41 8.82 -6.13
N ASN A 137 -3.89 8.76 -7.36
CA ASN A 137 -5.18 8.16 -7.71
C ASN A 137 -5.04 6.76 -8.29
N ILE A 138 -3.82 6.37 -8.64
CA ILE A 138 -3.53 5.05 -9.23
C ILE A 138 -2.32 4.49 -8.52
N ILE A 139 -2.38 3.23 -8.14
CA ILE A 139 -1.29 2.48 -7.53
C ILE A 139 -1.07 1.17 -8.26
N LEU A 140 0.20 0.83 -8.45
CA LEU A 140 0.63 -0.47 -8.93
C LEU A 140 1.83 -0.93 -8.12
N LYS A 141 1.76 -2.14 -7.59
CA LYS A 141 2.87 -2.79 -6.88
C LYS A 141 2.95 -4.25 -7.24
N TYR A 142 4.15 -4.74 -7.36
CA TYR A 142 4.45 -6.16 -7.47
C TYR A 142 5.57 -6.53 -6.50
N THR A 143 5.36 -7.61 -5.74
CA THR A 143 6.32 -8.16 -4.78
C THR A 143 6.60 -9.62 -5.10
N LEU A 144 7.88 -9.96 -5.13
CA LEU A 144 8.37 -11.33 -5.21
C LEU A 144 9.13 -11.63 -3.92
N GLU A 145 8.73 -12.68 -3.19
CA GLU A 145 9.43 -13.12 -1.98
C GLU A 145 9.79 -14.59 -2.05
N LEU A 146 11.04 -14.89 -1.78
CA LEU A 146 11.51 -16.25 -1.53
C LEU A 146 11.60 -16.46 -0.02
N ARG A 147 10.80 -17.37 0.50
CA ARG A 147 10.61 -17.62 1.94
C ARG A 147 11.24 -18.92 2.37
N PHE A 148 12.01 -18.86 3.46
CA PHE A 148 12.78 -19.96 4.04
C PHE A 148 12.29 -20.23 5.46
N PRO A 149 11.49 -21.27 5.72
CA PRO A 149 11.03 -21.59 7.06
C PRO A 149 12.21 -22.02 7.95
N LEU A 150 12.32 -21.39 9.12
CA LEU A 150 13.37 -21.67 10.12
C LEU A 150 12.82 -22.49 11.28
N SER A 151 11.58 -22.19 11.72
CA SER A 151 10.89 -22.89 12.81
C SER A 151 9.39 -22.94 12.51
N GLU A 152 8.73 -24.01 12.97
CA GLU A 152 7.27 -24.17 12.85
C GLU A 152 6.53 -23.75 14.13
N ASN A 153 7.20 -23.82 15.28
CA ASN A 153 6.60 -23.42 16.56
C ASN A 153 7.67 -22.76 17.47
N PRO A 154 7.65 -21.41 17.64
CA PRO A 154 6.79 -20.48 16.90
C PRO A 154 7.11 -20.46 15.40
N THR A 155 6.17 -20.05 14.58
CA THR A 155 6.39 -19.88 13.14
C THR A 155 7.42 -18.79 12.91
N VAL A 156 8.61 -19.15 12.41
CA VAL A 156 9.70 -18.22 12.07
C VAL A 156 10.21 -18.54 10.67
N TYR A 157 10.34 -17.52 9.82
CA TYR A 157 10.95 -17.68 8.51
C TYR A 157 11.79 -16.46 8.11
N ALA A 158 12.86 -16.73 7.39
CA ALA A 158 13.61 -15.71 6.67
C ALA A 158 13.03 -15.52 5.27
N LEU A 159 13.29 -14.37 4.67
CA LEU A 159 12.88 -14.09 3.31
C LEU A 159 13.91 -13.23 2.57
N MET A 160 13.93 -13.39 1.26
CA MET A 160 14.53 -12.45 0.32
C MET A 160 13.40 -11.86 -0.52
N PHE A 161 13.48 -10.59 -0.86
CA PHE A 161 12.43 -9.95 -1.64
C PHE A 161 12.97 -9.07 -2.77
N GLY A 162 12.17 -8.93 -3.81
CA GLY A 162 12.25 -7.88 -4.81
C GLY A 162 10.89 -7.23 -4.93
N GLU A 163 10.86 -5.91 -4.93
CA GLU A 163 9.62 -5.13 -5.06
C GLU A 163 9.77 -4.09 -6.15
N VAL A 164 8.67 -3.84 -6.84
CA VAL A 164 8.53 -2.74 -7.78
C VAL A 164 7.17 -2.10 -7.60
N GLY A 165 7.11 -0.78 -7.64
CA GLY A 165 5.84 -0.08 -7.51
C GLY A 165 5.92 1.41 -7.78
N ASN A 166 4.77 2.00 -8.01
CA ASN A 166 4.65 3.46 -8.12
C ASN A 166 3.19 3.90 -7.87
N VAL A 167 3.03 5.19 -7.65
CA VAL A 167 1.75 5.88 -7.50
C VAL A 167 1.69 7.06 -8.47
N TRP A 168 0.54 7.25 -9.13
CA TRP A 168 0.32 8.33 -10.10
C TRP A 168 -0.97 9.08 -9.83
N ASN A 169 -1.00 10.37 -10.21
CA ASN A 169 -2.20 11.20 -10.08
C ASN A 169 -3.24 10.95 -11.17
N ASN A 170 -2.79 10.74 -12.43
CA ASN A 170 -3.65 10.65 -13.60
C ASN A 170 -3.30 9.45 -14.44
N PHE A 171 -4.28 8.91 -15.17
CA PHE A 171 -4.10 7.80 -16.10
C PHE A 171 -3.11 8.12 -17.24
N ASP A 172 -3.09 9.37 -17.70
CA ASP A 172 -2.20 9.81 -18.78
C ASP A 172 -0.71 9.76 -18.39
N ASN A 173 -0.43 9.77 -17.09
CA ASN A 173 0.92 9.75 -16.54
C ASN A 173 1.35 8.33 -16.09
N VAL A 174 0.49 7.33 -16.25
CA VAL A 174 0.83 5.95 -15.87
C VAL A 174 1.85 5.39 -16.84
N ASP A 175 3.06 5.16 -16.34
CA ASP A 175 4.08 4.43 -17.07
C ASP A 175 4.45 3.16 -16.28
N PRO A 176 4.00 1.99 -16.72
CA PRO A 176 4.27 0.73 -16.03
C PRO A 176 5.75 0.29 -16.10
N PHE A 177 6.60 1.01 -16.85
CA PHE A 177 8.03 0.78 -16.91
C PHE A 177 8.83 1.73 -16.00
N GLN A 178 8.22 2.80 -15.48
CA GLN A 178 8.81 3.71 -14.51
C GLN A 178 8.39 3.35 -13.08
N LEU A 179 8.70 2.13 -12.68
CA LEU A 179 8.46 1.66 -11.31
C LEU A 179 9.70 1.86 -10.46
N LYS A 180 9.51 2.27 -9.22
CA LYS A 180 10.55 2.31 -8.19
C LYS A 180 10.84 0.89 -7.73
N ARG A 181 12.12 0.52 -7.68
CA ARG A 181 12.60 -0.86 -7.48
C ARG A 181 13.34 -0.99 -6.18
N SER A 182 13.13 -2.09 -5.50
CA SER A 182 13.93 -2.43 -4.32
C SER A 182 14.19 -3.93 -4.22
N THR A 183 15.17 -4.28 -3.41
CA THR A 183 15.48 -5.65 -3.01
C THR A 183 15.96 -5.68 -1.57
N GLY A 184 15.86 -6.83 -0.93
CA GLY A 184 16.34 -6.95 0.43
C GLY A 184 16.11 -8.33 1.03
N ILE A 185 16.34 -8.38 2.33
CA ILE A 185 16.15 -9.57 3.15
C ILE A 185 15.33 -9.21 4.38
N GLY A 186 14.69 -10.21 4.96
CA GLY A 186 13.94 -10.01 6.18
C GLY A 186 13.71 -11.28 6.97
N VAL A 187 13.19 -11.10 8.17
CA VAL A 187 12.77 -12.18 9.05
C VAL A 187 11.36 -11.90 9.56
N ARG A 188 10.59 -12.94 9.69
CA ARG A 188 9.22 -12.91 10.24
C ARG A 188 9.12 -13.91 11.37
N MET A 189 8.44 -13.51 12.43
CA MET A 189 8.10 -14.37 13.55
C MET A 189 6.64 -14.16 13.94
N PHE A 190 5.88 -15.23 14.02
CA PHE A 190 4.52 -15.19 14.54
C PHE A 190 4.50 -15.31 16.06
N MET A 191 3.88 -14.34 16.71
CA MET A 191 3.65 -14.33 18.16
C MET A 191 2.14 -14.36 18.43
N PRO A 192 1.62 -15.37 19.13
CA PRO A 192 0.17 -15.58 19.28
C PRO A 192 -0.63 -14.38 19.81
N MET A 193 0.00 -13.50 20.61
CA MET A 193 -0.69 -12.33 21.18
C MET A 193 -0.47 -11.05 20.37
N LEU A 194 0.58 -10.98 19.55
CA LEU A 194 1.00 -9.76 18.86
C LEU A 194 0.86 -9.86 17.33
N GLY A 195 0.56 -11.07 16.82
CA GLY A 195 0.54 -11.33 15.38
C GLY A 195 1.94 -11.52 14.79
N MET A 196 2.09 -11.17 13.53
CA MET A 196 3.37 -11.28 12.82
C MET A 196 4.26 -10.07 13.14
N ILE A 197 5.45 -10.34 13.63
CA ILE A 197 6.51 -9.33 13.78
C ILE A 197 7.54 -9.57 12.69
N GLY A 198 7.96 -8.49 12.03
CA GLY A 198 8.94 -8.53 10.97
C GLY A 198 10.03 -7.49 11.12
N PHE A 199 11.20 -7.85 10.63
CA PHE A 199 12.32 -6.93 10.44
C PHE A 199 12.85 -7.12 9.03
N ASP A 200 12.93 -6.02 8.28
CA ASP A 200 13.43 -5.99 6.91
C ASP A 200 14.59 -5.01 6.77
N MET A 201 15.56 -5.40 5.95
CA MET A 201 16.61 -4.54 5.42
C MET A 201 16.44 -4.49 3.91
N GLY A 202 16.09 -3.34 3.38
CA GLY A 202 15.81 -3.11 1.97
C GLY A 202 16.73 -2.07 1.36
N TYR A 203 17.06 -2.24 0.08
CA TYR A 203 17.81 -1.29 -0.72
C TYR A 203 16.94 -0.75 -1.84
N GLY A 204 16.68 0.56 -1.83
CA GLY A 204 15.99 1.28 -2.90
C GLY A 204 16.95 1.72 -3.99
N PHE A 205 16.67 1.33 -5.22
CA PHE A 205 17.56 1.59 -6.37
C PHE A 205 17.33 2.95 -7.03
N ASP A 206 16.15 3.51 -6.84
CA ASP A 206 15.72 4.70 -7.57
C ASP A 206 15.57 5.89 -6.63
N ASP A 207 15.94 7.07 -7.12
CA ASP A 207 15.82 8.31 -6.35
C ASP A 207 14.35 8.68 -6.13
N THR A 208 14.09 9.33 -5.00
CA THR A 208 12.80 9.94 -4.69
C THR A 208 12.98 11.38 -4.22
N ILE A 209 11.89 12.12 -4.14
CA ILE A 209 11.92 13.49 -3.61
C ILE A 209 11.83 13.42 -2.09
N ILE A 210 12.87 13.90 -1.41
CA ILE A 210 12.96 14.01 0.04
C ILE A 210 13.33 15.46 0.37
N ASP A 211 12.50 16.14 1.16
CA ASP A 211 12.67 17.56 1.53
C ASP A 211 12.84 18.49 0.30
N GLY A 212 12.14 18.17 -0.80
CA GLY A 212 12.18 18.94 -2.04
C GLY A 212 13.32 18.61 -2.99
N ASP A 213 14.27 17.77 -2.59
CA ASP A 213 15.43 17.36 -3.41
C ASP A 213 15.32 15.91 -3.86
N MET A 214 15.82 15.61 -5.06
CA MET A 214 16.00 14.24 -5.53
C MET A 214 17.17 13.60 -4.78
N LYS A 215 16.89 12.54 -4.01
CA LYS A 215 17.89 11.83 -3.22
C LYS A 215 17.80 10.31 -3.46
N PRO A 216 18.97 9.62 -3.51
CA PRO A 216 19.02 8.17 -3.54
C PRO A 216 18.54 7.61 -2.20
N GLN A 217 17.73 6.55 -2.25
CA GLN A 217 17.19 5.91 -1.05
C GLN A 217 18.22 5.02 -0.34
N GLY A 218 18.89 4.15 -1.09
CA GLY A 218 19.92 3.27 -0.51
C GLY A 218 19.34 2.26 0.49
N TRP A 219 20.06 2.01 1.58
CA TRP A 219 19.67 1.04 2.62
C TRP A 219 18.70 1.65 3.62
N ASN A 220 17.56 1.00 3.78
CA ASN A 220 16.52 1.33 4.76
C ASN A 220 16.15 0.10 5.60
N TYR A 221 15.79 0.34 6.87
CA TYR A 221 15.38 -0.69 7.82
C TYR A 221 13.92 -0.49 8.21
N HIS A 222 13.16 -1.58 8.22
CA HIS A 222 11.73 -1.53 8.51
C HIS A 222 11.37 -2.54 9.59
N ILE A 223 10.61 -2.08 10.58
CA ILE A 223 9.98 -2.94 11.57
C ILE A 223 8.50 -3.05 11.21
N LEU A 224 8.00 -4.26 11.17
CA LEU A 224 6.63 -4.57 10.78
C LEU A 224 5.89 -5.22 11.94
N PHE A 225 4.68 -4.73 12.17
CA PHE A 225 3.76 -5.30 13.13
C PHE A 225 2.42 -5.51 12.43
N GLY A 226 1.80 -6.65 12.63
CA GLY A 226 0.50 -6.89 12.05
C GLY A 226 0.10 -8.34 12.00
N MET A 227 -1.08 -8.54 11.48
CA MET A 227 -1.61 -9.87 11.26
C MET A 227 -1.01 -10.50 10.01
N PRO A 228 -0.79 -11.83 9.98
CA PRO A 228 -0.30 -12.53 8.79
C PRO A 228 -1.45 -12.76 7.81
N PHE A 229 -1.64 -11.89 6.89
CA PHE A 229 -2.76 -12.11 5.97
C PHE A 229 -2.51 -12.05 4.60
#